data_e226b800e1053b3325d4be9fa1db0790
#
_entry.id   e226b800e1053b3325d4be9fa1db0790
#
_cell.length_a   1.000
_cell.length_b   1.000
_cell.length_c   1.000
_cell.angle_alpha   90.00
_cell.angle_beta   90.00
_cell.angle_gamma   90.00
#
_symmetry.space_group_name_H-M   'P 1'
#
loop_
_entity.id
_entity.type
_entity.pdbx_description
1 polymer ?
#
loop_
_entity_poly.entity_id
_entity_poly.type
_entity_poly.pdbx_seq_one_letter_code
_entity_poly.pdbx_strand_id
1 'polypeptide(L)'
;QEDIASQLGVSMTPVREALDLLVSAGLAERIPYRGVRVLQLAPEEIADSYYLRLLLECSAAHAAAQAIPPAQVAELFGLLEQMRGPLTLNDISSQRQLNRQFHMSITAAAGMPLLTRTYETILNTFPDWMLYEYMFRHPELLADSLEQEYQEHLHLVQALAAHDPDQAVAQAGNHITNRAGELETYLNIPAELLRAREQQVRALLGLDKIPQTLPGASPAPSS
;
A
#
# COMPACT_ATOMS: atom_id res chain seq x y z
N GLN A 1 5.72 -4.82 -29.78
CA GLN A 1 4.77 -3.74 -30.08
C GLN A 1 3.95 -4.05 -31.32
N GLU A 2 4.60 -4.51 -32.38
CA GLU A 2 3.94 -4.92 -33.64
C GLU A 2 2.94 -6.05 -33.39
N ASP A 3 3.35 -7.07 -32.63
CA ASP A 3 2.47 -8.21 -32.30
C ASP A 3 1.23 -7.77 -31.50
N ILE A 4 1.40 -6.87 -30.53
CA ILE A 4 0.28 -6.32 -29.74
C ILE A 4 -0.65 -5.50 -30.64
N ALA A 5 -0.09 -4.64 -31.46
CA ALA A 5 -0.86 -3.83 -32.42
C ALA A 5 -1.69 -4.71 -33.36
N SER A 6 -1.06 -5.77 -33.89
CA SER A 6 -1.72 -6.75 -34.74
C SER A 6 -2.86 -7.50 -33.99
N GLN A 7 -2.63 -7.97 -32.77
CA GLN A 7 -3.61 -8.69 -31.96
C GLN A 7 -4.81 -7.83 -31.59
N LEU A 8 -4.57 -6.53 -31.30
CA LEU A 8 -5.62 -5.59 -30.90
C LEU A 8 -6.27 -4.89 -32.10
N GLY A 9 -5.77 -5.07 -33.32
CA GLY A 9 -6.30 -4.41 -34.52
C GLY A 9 -6.13 -2.87 -34.52
N VAL A 10 -5.09 -2.37 -33.88
CA VAL A 10 -4.80 -0.93 -33.76
C VAL A 10 -3.44 -0.58 -34.40
N SER A 11 -3.17 0.72 -34.59
CA SER A 11 -1.85 1.18 -35.02
C SER A 11 -0.80 1.08 -33.91
N MET A 12 0.49 1.18 -34.25
CA MET A 12 1.59 1.13 -33.28
C MET A 12 1.61 2.30 -32.31
N THR A 13 1.05 3.45 -32.67
CA THR A 13 1.09 4.66 -31.84
C THR A 13 0.37 4.46 -30.51
N PRO A 14 -0.93 4.09 -30.46
CA PRO A 14 -1.61 3.87 -29.18
C PRO A 14 -0.99 2.75 -28.34
N VAL A 15 -0.42 1.71 -28.98
CA VAL A 15 0.31 0.65 -28.25
C VAL A 15 1.54 1.21 -27.57
N ARG A 16 2.31 2.07 -28.26
CA ARG A 16 3.50 2.70 -27.70
C ARG A 16 3.16 3.62 -26.53
N GLU A 17 2.12 4.44 -26.69
CA GLU A 17 1.61 5.31 -25.62
C GLU A 17 1.14 4.51 -24.40
N ALA A 18 0.40 3.44 -24.61
CA ALA A 18 -0.05 2.55 -23.51
C ALA A 18 1.15 1.89 -22.80
N LEU A 19 2.16 1.43 -23.52
CA LEU A 19 3.37 0.86 -22.93
C LEU A 19 4.19 1.90 -22.17
N ASP A 20 4.23 3.15 -22.63
CA ASP A 20 4.89 4.25 -21.93
C ASP A 20 4.14 4.59 -20.63
N LEU A 21 2.82 4.52 -20.63
CA LEU A 21 2.01 4.66 -19.41
C LEU A 21 2.29 3.54 -18.41
N LEU A 22 2.39 2.28 -18.87
CA LEU A 22 2.73 1.15 -17.99
C LEU A 22 4.15 1.31 -17.39
N VAL A 23 5.12 1.79 -18.17
CA VAL A 23 6.47 2.07 -17.67
C VAL A 23 6.45 3.21 -16.65
N SER A 24 5.73 4.30 -16.94
CA SER A 24 5.61 5.43 -16.00
C SER A 24 4.87 5.07 -14.72
N ALA A 25 3.95 4.11 -14.78
CA ALA A 25 3.23 3.56 -13.63
C ALA A 25 4.05 2.52 -12.82
N GLY A 26 5.29 2.20 -13.25
CA GLY A 26 6.12 1.20 -12.57
C GLY A 26 5.64 -0.25 -12.74
N LEU A 27 4.76 -0.52 -13.70
CA LEU A 27 4.26 -1.87 -14.00
C LEU A 27 5.11 -2.61 -15.03
N ALA A 28 5.94 -1.89 -15.74
CA ALA A 28 6.80 -2.40 -16.77
C ALA A 28 8.12 -1.62 -16.82
N GLU A 29 9.13 -2.22 -17.40
CA GLU A 29 10.44 -1.60 -17.62
C GLU A 29 10.79 -1.58 -19.11
N ARG A 30 11.51 -0.53 -19.52
CA ARG A 30 11.99 -0.42 -20.88
C ARG A 30 13.34 -1.11 -21.02
N ILE A 31 13.42 -2.12 -21.90
CA ILE A 31 14.66 -2.79 -22.22
C ILE A 31 15.22 -2.17 -23.51
N PRO A 32 16.41 -1.54 -23.48
CA PRO A 32 17.01 -0.95 -24.65
C PRO A 32 17.06 -1.94 -25.82
N TYR A 33 16.58 -1.51 -26.99
CA TYR A 33 16.54 -2.29 -28.23
C TYR A 33 15.66 -3.55 -28.23
N ARG A 34 14.96 -3.86 -27.11
CA ARG A 34 14.10 -5.05 -26.96
C ARG A 34 12.64 -4.74 -26.68
N GLY A 35 12.31 -3.47 -26.38
CA GLY A 35 10.95 -3.05 -26.10
C GLY A 35 10.65 -2.88 -24.61
N VAL A 36 9.51 -3.39 -24.17
CA VAL A 36 9.02 -3.25 -22.80
C VAL A 36 8.77 -4.64 -22.21
N ARG A 37 9.14 -4.84 -20.97
CA ARG A 37 8.92 -6.07 -20.21
C ARG A 37 8.09 -5.75 -18.97
N VAL A 38 7.18 -6.64 -18.57
CA VAL A 38 6.50 -6.54 -17.28
C VAL A 38 7.54 -6.55 -16.16
N LEU A 39 7.42 -5.63 -15.22
CA LEU A 39 8.32 -5.54 -14.07
C LEU A 39 8.22 -6.82 -13.23
N GLN A 40 9.36 -7.41 -12.95
CA GLN A 40 9.48 -8.54 -12.02
C GLN A 40 10.34 -8.07 -10.85
N LEU A 41 9.71 -7.90 -9.70
CA LEU A 41 10.41 -7.55 -8.47
C LEU A 41 10.93 -8.83 -7.81
N ALA A 42 12.18 -8.80 -7.38
CA ALA A 42 12.71 -9.85 -6.53
C ALA A 42 12.04 -9.79 -5.14
N PRO A 43 11.89 -10.94 -4.43
CA PRO A 43 11.35 -10.95 -3.06
C PRO A 43 12.05 -9.96 -2.13
N GLU A 44 13.35 -9.79 -2.28
CA GLU A 44 14.17 -8.85 -1.52
C GLU A 44 13.77 -7.39 -1.80
N GLU A 45 13.50 -7.04 -3.05
CA GLU A 45 13.06 -5.69 -3.43
C GLU A 45 11.67 -5.37 -2.87
N ILE A 46 10.78 -6.37 -2.83
CA ILE A 46 9.46 -6.23 -2.21
C ILE A 46 9.61 -6.04 -0.70
N ALA A 47 10.46 -6.83 -0.05
CA ALA A 47 10.73 -6.70 1.38
C ALA A 47 11.39 -5.35 1.73
N ASP A 48 12.28 -4.83 0.89
CA ASP A 48 12.90 -3.52 1.07
C ASP A 48 11.88 -2.39 0.86
N SER A 49 10.98 -2.49 -0.12
CA SER A 49 9.87 -1.54 -0.30
C SER A 49 8.93 -1.53 0.90
N TYR A 50 8.58 -2.72 1.42
CA TYR A 50 7.80 -2.87 2.64
C TYR A 50 8.47 -2.19 3.85
N TYR A 51 9.76 -2.43 4.06
CA TYR A 51 10.56 -1.80 5.11
C TYR A 51 10.56 -0.28 5.02
N LEU A 52 10.78 0.26 3.82
CA LEU A 52 10.78 1.70 3.58
C LEU A 52 9.39 2.30 3.79
N ARG A 53 8.32 1.61 3.36
CA ARG A 53 6.95 2.04 3.65
C ARG A 53 6.71 2.16 5.14
N LEU A 54 7.04 1.12 5.91
CA LEU A 54 6.85 1.10 7.35
C LEU A 54 7.55 2.28 8.03
N LEU A 55 8.81 2.56 7.67
CA LEU A 55 9.58 3.71 8.19
C LEU A 55 8.93 5.05 7.85
N LEU A 56 8.59 5.24 6.58
CA LEU A 56 8.09 6.53 6.09
C LEU A 56 6.67 6.80 6.60
N GLU A 57 5.80 5.80 6.63
CA GLU A 57 4.42 5.97 7.11
C GLU A 57 4.36 6.21 8.61
N CYS A 58 5.14 5.50 9.42
CA CYS A 58 5.25 5.77 10.85
C CYS A 58 5.80 7.18 11.12
N SER A 59 6.84 7.59 10.39
CA SER A 59 7.42 8.94 10.52
C SER A 59 6.41 10.02 10.11
N ALA A 60 5.67 9.80 9.02
CA ALA A 60 4.64 10.73 8.55
C ALA A 60 3.48 10.83 9.54
N ALA A 61 2.98 9.69 10.05
CA ALA A 61 1.89 9.65 11.02
C ALA A 61 2.25 10.41 12.31
N HIS A 62 3.47 10.20 12.82
CA HIS A 62 3.97 10.95 13.97
C HIS A 62 3.96 12.47 13.75
N ALA A 63 4.54 12.92 12.62
CA ALA A 63 4.62 14.35 12.32
C ALA A 63 3.26 14.95 12.01
N ALA A 64 2.41 14.25 11.26
CA ALA A 64 1.06 14.68 10.96
C ALA A 64 0.21 14.85 12.23
N ALA A 65 0.25 13.89 13.16
CA ALA A 65 -0.51 13.96 14.40
C ALA A 65 -0.21 15.21 15.24
N GLN A 66 1.00 15.76 15.12
CA GLN A 66 1.38 16.96 15.89
C GLN A 66 0.64 18.23 15.43
N ALA A 67 0.25 18.33 14.16
CA ALA A 67 -0.22 19.61 13.61
C ALA A 67 -1.28 19.49 12.49
N ILE A 68 -1.85 18.31 12.25
CA ILE A 68 -2.85 18.13 11.18
C ILE A 68 -4.08 19.04 11.40
N PRO A 69 -4.50 19.85 10.41
CA PRO A 69 -5.66 20.71 10.56
C PRO A 69 -6.96 19.90 10.57
N PRO A 70 -8.02 20.36 11.28
CA PRO A 70 -9.33 19.69 11.30
C PRO A 70 -9.94 19.48 9.90
N ALA A 71 -9.68 20.37 8.95
CA ALA A 71 -10.13 20.24 7.57
C ALA A 71 -9.51 19.02 6.88
N GLN A 72 -8.22 18.77 7.08
CA GLN A 72 -7.54 17.59 6.53
C GLN A 72 -8.00 16.29 7.20
N VAL A 73 -8.28 16.33 8.50
CA VAL A 73 -8.91 15.19 9.20
C VAL A 73 -10.27 14.86 8.58
N ALA A 74 -11.10 15.88 8.29
CA ALA A 74 -12.39 15.69 7.64
C ALA A 74 -12.24 15.11 6.22
N GLU A 75 -11.23 15.54 5.46
CA GLU A 75 -10.90 14.96 4.15
C GLU A 75 -10.53 13.47 4.26
N LEU A 76 -9.72 13.07 5.25
CA LEU A 76 -9.36 11.67 5.48
C LEU A 76 -10.60 10.82 5.81
N PHE A 77 -11.51 11.29 6.67
CA PHE A 77 -12.79 10.60 6.89
C PHE A 77 -13.62 10.50 5.61
N GLY A 78 -13.64 11.54 4.79
CA GLY A 78 -14.33 11.52 3.50
C GLY A 78 -13.76 10.48 2.52
N LEU A 79 -12.44 10.25 2.53
CA LEU A 79 -11.80 9.20 1.75
C LEU A 79 -12.17 7.80 2.27
N LEU A 80 -12.20 7.60 3.59
CA LEU A 80 -12.62 6.35 4.21
C LEU A 80 -14.04 5.96 3.82
N GLU A 81 -14.98 6.90 3.87
CA GLU A 81 -16.36 6.63 3.46
C GLU A 81 -16.48 6.27 1.97
N GLN A 82 -15.63 6.83 1.11
CA GLN A 82 -15.58 6.46 -0.31
C GLN A 82 -14.98 5.06 -0.55
N MET A 83 -14.06 4.62 0.32
CA MET A 83 -13.48 3.28 0.25
C MET A 83 -14.42 2.19 0.77
N ARG A 84 -15.50 2.57 1.44
CA ARG A 84 -16.46 1.66 2.05
C ARG A 84 -17.46 1.14 1.03
N GLY A 85 -17.62 -0.16 0.96
CA GLY A 85 -18.66 -0.77 0.12
C GLY A 85 -18.19 -2.02 -0.60
N PRO A 86 -19.12 -2.73 -1.24
CA PRO A 86 -18.78 -3.92 -2.01
C PRO A 86 -17.95 -3.51 -3.22
N LEU A 87 -16.84 -4.22 -3.45
CA LEU A 87 -16.00 -4.04 -4.64
C LEU A 87 -16.46 -4.95 -5.76
N THR A 88 -16.61 -4.36 -6.94
CA THR A 88 -16.67 -5.08 -8.21
C THR A 88 -15.33 -4.97 -8.94
N LEU A 89 -15.15 -5.76 -10.00
CA LEU A 89 -13.97 -5.67 -10.88
C LEU A 89 -13.66 -4.23 -11.34
N ASN A 90 -14.71 -3.47 -11.63
CA ASN A 90 -14.56 -2.12 -12.16
C ASN A 90 -14.10 -1.13 -11.06
N ASP A 91 -14.29 -1.48 -9.80
CA ASP A 91 -14.01 -0.61 -8.66
C ASP A 91 -12.56 -0.74 -8.16
N ILE A 92 -11.83 -1.81 -8.53
CA ILE A 92 -10.48 -2.07 -8.04
C ILE A 92 -9.53 -0.88 -8.31
N SER A 93 -9.56 -0.33 -9.52
CA SER A 93 -8.71 0.82 -9.86
C SER A 93 -9.06 2.05 -9.03
N SER A 94 -10.35 2.28 -8.78
CA SER A 94 -10.83 3.38 -7.94
C SER A 94 -10.44 3.18 -6.48
N GLN A 95 -10.56 1.97 -5.97
CA GLN A 95 -10.17 1.62 -4.61
C GLN A 95 -8.67 1.83 -4.38
N ARG A 96 -7.83 1.34 -5.30
CA ARG A 96 -6.38 1.58 -5.25
C ARG A 96 -6.04 3.07 -5.27
N GLN A 97 -6.74 3.84 -6.10
CA GLN A 97 -6.53 5.28 -6.17
C GLN A 97 -6.93 5.99 -4.86
N LEU A 98 -8.06 5.62 -4.27
CA LEU A 98 -8.52 6.15 -2.97
C LEU A 98 -7.54 5.78 -1.84
N ASN A 99 -7.11 4.51 -1.78
CA ASN A 99 -6.12 4.05 -0.81
C ASN A 99 -4.79 4.83 -0.95
N ARG A 100 -4.29 4.97 -2.18
CA ARG A 100 -3.11 5.79 -2.47
C ARG A 100 -3.31 7.24 -2.01
N GLN A 101 -4.44 7.85 -2.34
CA GLN A 101 -4.75 9.23 -1.96
C GLN A 101 -4.80 9.39 -0.44
N PHE A 102 -5.36 8.43 0.28
CA PHE A 102 -5.41 8.42 1.75
C PHE A 102 -4.00 8.50 2.35
N HIS A 103 -3.12 7.58 1.99
CA HIS A 103 -1.74 7.57 2.50
C HIS A 103 -0.93 8.79 2.08
N MET A 104 -1.10 9.25 0.84
CA MET A 104 -0.45 10.47 0.35
C MET A 104 -0.92 11.72 1.11
N SER A 105 -2.20 11.80 1.49
CA SER A 105 -2.74 12.92 2.29
C SER A 105 -2.10 12.96 3.68
N ILE A 106 -1.89 11.82 4.32
CA ILE A 106 -1.21 11.74 5.63
C ILE A 106 0.26 12.17 5.49
N THR A 107 0.97 11.69 4.47
CA THR A 107 2.37 12.07 4.26
C THR A 107 2.53 13.56 3.91
N ALA A 108 1.57 14.14 3.21
CA ALA A 108 1.54 15.57 2.93
C ALA A 108 1.28 16.39 4.22
N ALA A 109 0.37 15.92 5.10
CA ALA A 109 0.07 16.54 6.38
C ALA A 109 1.28 16.56 7.34
N ALA A 110 2.25 15.67 7.15
CA ALA A 110 3.50 15.67 7.90
C ALA A 110 4.36 16.93 7.69
N GLY A 111 4.08 17.75 6.64
CA GLY A 111 4.85 18.97 6.36
C GLY A 111 6.28 18.71 5.90
N MET A 112 6.60 17.51 5.43
CA MET A 112 7.94 17.05 5.04
C MET A 112 7.99 16.74 3.53
N PRO A 113 8.19 17.72 2.64
CA PRO A 113 8.06 17.53 1.18
C PRO A 113 9.00 16.45 0.59
N LEU A 114 10.19 16.27 1.17
CA LEU A 114 11.12 15.21 0.73
C LEU A 114 10.60 13.82 1.10
N LEU A 115 10.07 13.66 2.31
CA LEU A 115 9.43 12.42 2.76
C LEU A 115 8.28 12.06 1.82
N THR A 116 7.38 12.99 1.53
CA THR A 116 6.24 12.77 0.63
C THR A 116 6.67 12.31 -0.75
N ARG A 117 7.68 12.95 -1.37
CA ARG A 117 8.20 12.53 -2.68
C ARG A 117 8.88 11.16 -2.64
N THR A 118 9.63 10.87 -1.58
CA THR A 118 10.28 9.55 -1.41
C THR A 118 9.22 8.47 -1.24
N TYR A 119 8.20 8.74 -0.42
CA TYR A 119 7.09 7.81 -0.22
C TYR A 119 6.33 7.54 -1.53
N GLU A 120 6.06 8.56 -2.32
CA GLU A 120 5.44 8.40 -3.64
C GLU A 120 6.26 7.48 -4.56
N THR A 121 7.58 7.60 -4.55
CA THR A 121 8.48 6.72 -5.31
C THR A 121 8.35 5.27 -4.83
N ILE A 122 8.32 5.04 -3.52
CA ILE A 122 8.16 3.70 -2.94
C ILE A 122 6.80 3.11 -3.28
N LEU A 123 5.71 3.89 -3.20
CA LEU A 123 4.37 3.44 -3.60
C LEU A 123 4.31 3.00 -5.07
N ASN A 124 5.05 3.66 -5.96
CA ASN A 124 5.10 3.28 -7.38
C ASN A 124 5.90 1.98 -7.60
N THR A 125 6.81 1.65 -6.69
CA THR A 125 7.62 0.42 -6.75
C THR A 125 6.90 -0.76 -6.10
N PHE A 126 6.07 -0.51 -5.08
CA PHE A 126 5.38 -1.55 -4.35
C PHE A 126 4.29 -2.21 -5.19
N PRO A 127 4.24 -3.55 -5.25
CA PRO A 127 3.33 -4.28 -6.15
C PRO A 127 1.92 -4.44 -5.57
N ASP A 128 1.31 -3.38 -5.03
CA ASP A 128 -0.03 -3.41 -4.45
C ASP A 128 -1.10 -3.97 -5.42
N TRP A 129 -0.94 -3.72 -6.73
CA TRP A 129 -1.83 -4.26 -7.76
C TRP A 129 -1.86 -5.80 -7.78
N MET A 130 -0.76 -6.47 -7.41
CA MET A 130 -0.71 -7.93 -7.32
C MET A 130 -1.57 -8.45 -6.16
N LEU A 131 -1.61 -7.72 -5.04
CA LEU A 131 -2.48 -8.05 -3.91
C LEU A 131 -3.95 -7.95 -4.31
N TYR A 132 -4.33 -6.86 -4.99
CA TYR A 132 -5.70 -6.69 -5.49
C TYR A 132 -6.07 -7.75 -6.54
N GLU A 133 -5.15 -8.11 -7.45
CA GLU A 133 -5.38 -9.18 -8.41
C GLU A 133 -5.61 -10.52 -7.72
N TYR A 134 -4.80 -10.84 -6.70
CA TYR A 134 -4.96 -12.07 -5.94
C TYR A 134 -6.30 -12.10 -5.21
N MET A 135 -6.63 -11.07 -4.45
CA MET A 135 -7.90 -10.96 -3.72
C MET A 135 -9.10 -11.04 -4.67
N PHE A 136 -8.94 -10.49 -5.88
CA PHE A 136 -9.98 -10.56 -6.90
C PHE A 136 -10.24 -12.00 -7.37
N ARG A 137 -9.20 -12.81 -7.49
CA ARG A 137 -9.32 -14.25 -7.80
C ARG A 137 -9.85 -15.07 -6.62
N HIS A 138 -9.84 -14.49 -5.42
CA HIS A 138 -10.27 -15.09 -4.15
C HIS A 138 -11.31 -14.19 -3.46
N PRO A 139 -12.52 -14.05 -4.05
CA PRO A 139 -13.53 -13.11 -3.54
C PRO A 139 -14.00 -13.42 -2.11
N GLU A 140 -13.79 -14.65 -1.64
CA GLU A 140 -14.03 -15.05 -0.26
C GLU A 140 -13.12 -14.34 0.75
N LEU A 141 -11.95 -13.87 0.33
CA LEU A 141 -10.99 -13.15 1.17
C LEU A 141 -11.19 -11.63 1.09
N LEU A 142 -11.78 -11.16 0.01
CA LEU A 142 -11.86 -9.74 -0.29
C LEU A 142 -12.66 -8.95 0.75
N ALA A 143 -13.81 -9.45 1.14
CA ALA A 143 -14.71 -8.74 2.05
C ALA A 143 -14.07 -8.53 3.44
N ASP A 144 -13.46 -9.57 3.98
CA ASP A 144 -12.81 -9.52 5.30
C ASP A 144 -11.56 -8.63 5.27
N SER A 145 -10.76 -8.72 4.20
CA SER A 145 -9.56 -7.89 4.02
C SER A 145 -9.90 -6.41 3.91
N LEU A 146 -10.96 -6.06 3.17
CA LEU A 146 -11.40 -4.66 3.03
C LEU A 146 -11.97 -4.10 4.33
N GLU A 147 -12.77 -4.87 5.07
CA GLU A 147 -13.29 -4.43 6.36
C GLU A 147 -12.15 -4.24 7.37
N GLN A 148 -11.19 -5.15 7.40
CA GLN A 148 -10.00 -5.01 8.24
C GLN A 148 -9.21 -3.75 7.87
N GLU A 149 -8.93 -3.53 6.58
CA GLU A 149 -8.22 -2.34 6.10
C GLU A 149 -8.96 -1.05 6.47
N TYR A 150 -10.29 -1.03 6.32
CA TYR A 150 -11.11 0.10 6.73
C TYR A 150 -10.97 0.40 8.23
N GLN A 151 -11.03 -0.61 9.09
CA GLN A 151 -10.89 -0.43 10.54
C GLN A 151 -9.49 0.08 10.92
N GLU A 152 -8.44 -0.44 10.28
CA GLU A 152 -7.07 0.02 10.49
C GLU A 152 -6.91 1.51 10.12
N HIS A 153 -7.40 1.90 8.95
CA HIS A 153 -7.40 3.29 8.52
C HIS A 153 -8.22 4.19 9.45
N LEU A 154 -9.41 3.72 9.89
CA LEU A 154 -10.26 4.45 10.83
C LEU A 154 -9.52 4.75 12.14
N HIS A 155 -8.85 3.74 12.73
CA HIS A 155 -8.07 3.93 13.95
C HIS A 155 -6.92 4.91 13.75
N LEU A 156 -6.24 4.87 12.60
CA LEU A 156 -5.18 5.83 12.28
C LEU A 156 -5.72 7.27 12.20
N VAL A 157 -6.85 7.49 11.50
CA VAL A 157 -7.45 8.84 11.41
C VAL A 157 -7.93 9.32 12.78
N GLN A 158 -8.47 8.44 13.62
CA GLN A 158 -8.86 8.79 15.00
C GLN A 158 -7.65 9.23 15.84
N ALA A 159 -6.51 8.55 15.72
CA ALA A 159 -5.28 8.95 16.41
C ALA A 159 -4.75 10.32 15.91
N LEU A 160 -4.80 10.56 14.59
CA LEU A 160 -4.46 11.85 14.00
C LEU A 160 -5.39 12.97 14.49
N ALA A 161 -6.71 12.71 14.54
CA ALA A 161 -7.72 13.66 15.02
C ALA A 161 -7.56 13.97 16.51
N ALA A 162 -7.09 13.01 17.31
CA ALA A 162 -6.79 13.18 18.73
C ALA A 162 -5.45 13.89 18.98
N HIS A 163 -4.68 14.20 17.93
CA HIS A 163 -3.31 14.71 18.04
C HIS A 163 -2.42 13.86 18.95
N ASP A 164 -2.53 12.52 18.80
CA ASP A 164 -1.74 11.54 19.56
C ASP A 164 -0.67 10.91 18.65
N PRO A 165 0.58 11.42 18.65
CA PRO A 165 1.64 10.91 17.79
C PRO A 165 2.02 9.45 18.07
N ASP A 166 1.98 9.02 19.34
CA ASP A 166 2.35 7.66 19.71
C ASP A 166 1.33 6.65 19.20
N GLN A 167 0.03 6.96 19.35
CA GLN A 167 -1.04 6.15 18.78
C GLN A 167 -1.03 6.18 17.26
N ALA A 168 -0.78 7.33 16.63
CA ALA A 168 -0.70 7.43 15.17
C ALA A 168 0.42 6.53 14.61
N VAL A 169 1.60 6.51 15.26
CA VAL A 169 2.71 5.61 14.90
C VAL A 169 2.31 4.15 15.09
N ALA A 170 1.67 3.82 16.21
CA ALA A 170 1.23 2.46 16.48
C ALA A 170 0.22 1.96 15.44
N GLN A 171 -0.77 2.77 15.08
CA GLN A 171 -1.78 2.40 14.09
C GLN A 171 -1.20 2.30 12.67
N ALA A 172 -0.35 3.24 12.25
CA ALA A 172 0.36 3.16 10.99
C ALA A 172 1.25 1.90 10.92
N GLY A 173 2.00 1.62 11.99
CA GLY A 173 2.82 0.42 12.09
C GLY A 173 2.00 -0.87 11.99
N ASN A 174 0.90 -0.98 12.71
CA ASN A 174 0.02 -2.15 12.69
C ASN A 174 -0.60 -2.35 11.30
N HIS A 175 -1.07 -1.28 10.66
CA HIS A 175 -1.63 -1.33 9.31
C HIS A 175 -0.61 -1.93 8.31
N ILE A 176 0.63 -1.43 8.30
CA ILE A 176 1.65 -1.95 7.38
C ILE A 176 2.08 -3.38 7.75
N THR A 177 2.21 -3.71 9.03
CA THR A 177 2.61 -5.08 9.43
C THR A 177 1.54 -6.12 9.14
N ASN A 178 0.26 -5.76 9.19
CA ASN A 178 -0.82 -6.64 8.76
C ASN A 178 -0.76 -6.95 7.25
N ARG A 179 -0.32 -5.99 6.42
CA ARG A 179 -0.07 -6.21 4.99
C ARG A 179 1.07 -7.21 4.72
N ALA A 180 2.03 -7.36 5.64
CA ALA A 180 3.10 -8.36 5.49
C ALA A 180 2.56 -9.80 5.36
N GLY A 181 1.52 -10.14 6.12
CA GLY A 181 0.86 -11.45 6.02
C GLY A 181 0.23 -11.70 4.64
N GLU A 182 -0.26 -10.66 3.99
CA GLU A 182 -0.76 -10.74 2.61
C GLU A 182 0.38 -10.93 1.60
N LEU A 183 1.50 -10.23 1.76
CA LEU A 183 2.69 -10.42 0.92
C LEU A 183 3.23 -11.85 1.03
N GLU A 184 3.29 -12.40 2.24
CA GLU A 184 3.69 -13.79 2.49
C GLU A 184 2.73 -14.76 1.79
N THR A 185 1.44 -14.60 2.04
CA THR A 185 0.41 -15.56 1.61
C THR A 185 0.13 -15.47 0.10
N TYR A 186 0.05 -14.27 -0.45
CA TYR A 186 -0.46 -14.03 -1.80
C TYR A 186 0.66 -13.88 -2.83
N LEU A 187 1.81 -13.36 -2.44
CA LEU A 187 2.95 -13.16 -3.33
C LEU A 187 4.10 -14.14 -3.06
N ASN A 188 3.93 -15.07 -2.12
CA ASN A 188 4.96 -16.03 -1.69
C ASN A 188 6.29 -15.36 -1.30
N ILE A 189 6.22 -14.17 -0.69
CA ILE A 189 7.43 -13.51 -0.18
C ILE A 189 7.87 -14.27 1.09
N PRO A 190 9.15 -14.68 1.18
CA PRO A 190 9.63 -15.41 2.35
C PRO A 190 9.40 -14.63 3.65
N ALA A 191 8.67 -15.25 4.60
CA ALA A 191 8.31 -14.63 5.88
C ALA A 191 9.52 -14.13 6.66
N GLU A 192 10.65 -14.82 6.57
CA GLU A 192 11.89 -14.44 7.24
C GLU A 192 12.44 -13.08 6.75
N LEU A 193 12.28 -12.76 5.46
CA LEU A 193 12.67 -11.45 4.91
C LEU A 193 11.81 -10.33 5.49
N LEU A 194 10.48 -10.53 5.50
CA LEU A 194 9.54 -9.53 6.02
C LEU A 194 9.73 -9.32 7.52
N ARG A 195 9.84 -10.40 8.30
CA ARG A 195 10.05 -10.34 9.76
C ARG A 195 11.38 -9.68 10.12
N ALA A 196 12.46 -9.98 9.39
CA ALA A 196 13.75 -9.34 9.62
C ALA A 196 13.67 -7.82 9.41
N ARG A 197 12.98 -7.37 8.35
CA ARG A 197 12.76 -5.95 8.06
C ARG A 197 11.84 -5.29 9.10
N GLU A 198 10.76 -5.95 9.48
CA GLU A 198 9.86 -5.46 10.52
C GLU A 198 10.59 -5.27 11.86
N GLN A 199 11.34 -6.27 12.33
CA GLN A 199 12.09 -6.17 13.58
C GLN A 199 13.07 -5.01 13.58
N GLN A 200 13.77 -4.75 12.46
CA GLN A 200 14.66 -3.61 12.33
C GLN A 200 13.93 -2.28 12.52
N VAL A 201 12.74 -2.11 11.90
CA VAL A 201 11.96 -0.88 12.06
C VAL A 201 11.40 -0.75 13.47
N ARG A 202 10.82 -1.82 14.02
CA ARG A 202 10.23 -1.81 15.37
C ARG A 202 11.27 -1.43 16.41
N ALA A 203 12.48 -2.00 16.33
CA ALA A 203 13.58 -1.64 17.20
C ALA A 203 14.00 -0.16 17.04
N LEU A 204 14.07 0.33 15.79
CA LEU A 204 14.46 1.72 15.49
C LEU A 204 13.44 2.73 16.00
N LEU A 205 12.14 2.44 15.84
CA LEU A 205 11.04 3.34 16.22
C LEU A 205 10.55 3.12 17.65
N GLY A 206 11.13 2.15 18.39
CA GLY A 206 10.72 1.84 19.76
C GLY A 206 9.33 1.23 19.88
N LEU A 207 8.79 0.67 18.78
CA LEU A 207 7.45 0.07 18.71
C LEU A 207 7.31 -1.20 19.55
N ASP A 208 8.42 -1.82 19.96
CA ASP A 208 8.41 -3.01 20.85
C ASP A 208 7.83 -2.71 22.24
N LYS A 209 7.72 -1.45 22.59
CA LYS A 209 7.12 -0.98 23.86
C LYS A 209 5.61 -0.77 23.76
N ILE A 210 5.05 -0.81 22.56
CA ILE A 210 3.62 -0.61 22.32
C ILE A 210 2.97 -2.01 22.24
N PRO A 211 1.97 -2.32 23.08
CA PRO A 211 1.27 -3.60 23.02
C PRO A 211 0.69 -3.82 21.62
N GLN A 212 0.95 -5.00 21.04
CA GLN A 212 0.27 -5.45 19.82
C GLN A 212 -1.19 -5.73 20.19
N THR A 213 -2.10 -4.86 19.79
CA THR A 213 -3.52 -5.21 19.77
C THR A 213 -3.78 -6.01 18.50
N LEU A 214 -3.48 -7.31 18.54
CA LEU A 214 -3.91 -8.23 17.50
C LEU A 214 -5.44 -8.40 17.63
N PRO A 215 -6.24 -8.04 16.64
CA PRO A 215 -7.55 -8.64 16.49
C PRO A 215 -7.32 -10.13 16.20
N GLY A 216 -8.04 -11.00 16.91
CA GLY A 216 -7.82 -12.42 17.02
C GLY A 216 -7.48 -13.11 15.70
N ALA A 217 -6.38 -13.83 15.73
CA ALA A 217 -6.08 -14.84 14.74
C ALA A 217 -7.22 -15.87 14.74
N SER A 218 -8.04 -15.87 13.71
CA SER A 218 -8.99 -16.97 13.47
C SER A 218 -8.19 -18.23 13.21
N PRO A 219 -8.43 -19.34 13.90
CA PRO A 219 -7.70 -20.58 13.66
C PRO A 219 -7.96 -21.06 12.24
N ALA A 220 -6.89 -21.45 11.55
CA ALA A 220 -6.97 -22.09 10.25
C ALA A 220 -8.00 -23.23 10.26
N PRO A 221 -8.82 -23.40 9.21
CA PRO A 221 -9.71 -24.54 9.12
C PRO A 221 -8.87 -25.80 9.07
N SER A 222 -9.09 -26.68 10.07
CA SER A 222 -8.53 -28.04 10.10
C SER A 222 -9.04 -28.81 8.90
N SER A 223 -8.10 -29.34 8.14
CA SER A 223 -8.21 -30.24 6.98
C SER A 223 -9.32 -31.30 7.07
#